data_ad882d6470f39d72ec07a4e924979c18
#
_entry.id   ad882d6470f39d72ec07a4e924979c18
#
_cell.length_a   1.000
_cell.length_b   1.000
_cell.length_c   1.000
_cell.angle_alpha   90.00
_cell.angle_beta   90.00
_cell.angle_gamma   90.00
#
_symmetry.space_group_name_H-M   'P 1'
#
loop_
_entity.id
_entity.type
_entity.pdbx_description
1 polymer ?
#
loop_
_entity_poly.entity_id
_entity_poly.type
_entity_poly.pdbx_seq_one_letter_code
_entity_poly.pdbx_strand_id
1 'polypeptide(L)'
;MSRQPDDEIDWHGWNAGTLKKIAEKDRPVLVLVVDPHPTVAPFLKAIMEAANRNVRLCQLTRHDFMALYMPVEDLPNELSSLGAGKHYHLGIVSPDGFTPMTTFPFHTCAPSEVVEQIVVALERLLETW
;
A
#
# COMPACT_ATOMS: atom_id res chain seq x y z
N MET A 1 18.40 -19.61 -3.99
CA MET A 1 18.23 -19.33 -2.56
C MET A 1 16.81 -18.84 -2.30
N SER A 2 16.11 -19.53 -1.43
CA SER A 2 14.73 -19.16 -1.12
C SER A 2 14.71 -18.00 -0.11
N ARG A 3 13.80 -17.05 -0.32
CA ARG A 3 13.58 -15.99 0.65
C ARG A 3 12.68 -16.49 1.77
N GLN A 4 12.89 -15.94 2.95
CA GLN A 4 11.97 -16.18 4.05
C GLN A 4 10.63 -15.47 3.74
N PRO A 5 9.49 -16.08 4.09
CA PRO A 5 8.20 -15.45 3.82
C PRO A 5 8.04 -14.04 4.40
N ASP A 6 8.74 -13.75 5.51
CA ASP A 6 8.64 -12.46 6.18
C ASP A 6 9.61 -11.40 5.64
N ASP A 7 10.41 -11.74 4.63
CA ASP A 7 11.41 -10.82 4.08
C ASP A 7 10.82 -9.82 3.08
N GLU A 8 9.58 -10.02 2.67
CA GLU A 8 8.91 -9.17 1.69
C GLU A 8 7.48 -8.87 2.12
N ILE A 9 6.96 -7.76 1.58
CA ILE A 9 5.54 -7.45 1.73
C ILE A 9 4.73 -8.45 0.91
N ASP A 10 3.67 -8.96 1.49
CA ASP A 10 2.73 -9.87 0.83
C ASP A 10 1.71 -9.04 0.05
N TRP A 11 2.05 -8.66 -1.17
CA TRP A 11 1.19 -7.86 -2.01
C TRP A 11 0.05 -8.70 -2.59
N HIS A 12 -1.18 -8.21 -2.47
CA HIS A 12 -2.38 -8.86 -3.00
C HIS A 12 -2.96 -8.05 -4.16
N GLY A 13 -3.57 -8.75 -5.11
CA GLY A 13 -4.30 -8.10 -6.19
C GLY A 13 -5.76 -7.82 -5.78
N TRP A 14 -6.46 -7.02 -6.59
CA TRP A 14 -7.86 -6.75 -6.39
C TRP A 14 -8.70 -7.89 -6.96
N ASN A 15 -9.20 -8.75 -6.09
CA ASN A 15 -10.05 -9.90 -6.48
C ASN A 15 -10.96 -10.30 -5.31
N ALA A 16 -11.92 -11.17 -5.60
CA ALA A 16 -12.92 -11.59 -4.61
C ALA A 16 -12.30 -12.23 -3.36
N GLY A 17 -11.25 -13.03 -3.54
CA GLY A 17 -10.54 -13.66 -2.41
C GLY A 17 -9.88 -12.66 -1.51
N THR A 18 -9.23 -11.65 -2.09
CA THR A 18 -8.60 -10.56 -1.35
C THR A 18 -9.63 -9.72 -0.61
N LEU A 19 -10.75 -9.38 -1.27
CA LEU A 19 -11.81 -8.60 -0.65
C LEU A 19 -12.40 -9.32 0.56
N LYS A 20 -12.55 -10.64 0.46
CA LYS A 20 -13.02 -11.45 1.57
C LYS A 20 -12.06 -11.39 2.75
N LYS A 21 -10.76 -11.50 2.49
CA LYS A 21 -9.73 -11.41 3.53
C LYS A 21 -9.72 -10.04 4.19
N ILE A 22 -9.90 -8.96 3.42
CA ILE A 22 -9.98 -7.61 3.97
C ILE A 22 -11.15 -7.50 4.92
N ALA A 23 -12.32 -8.00 4.52
CA ALA A 23 -13.51 -7.96 5.37
C ALA A 23 -13.32 -8.76 6.66
N GLU A 24 -12.70 -9.92 6.57
CA GLU A 24 -12.43 -10.77 7.74
C GLU A 24 -11.43 -10.12 8.69
N LYS A 25 -10.39 -9.47 8.18
CA LYS A 25 -9.39 -8.81 8.99
C LYS A 25 -9.92 -7.54 9.64
N ASP A 26 -10.80 -6.84 8.96
CA ASP A 26 -11.41 -5.59 9.42
C ASP A 26 -10.38 -4.56 9.88
N ARG A 27 -9.34 -4.39 9.06
CA ARG A 27 -8.26 -3.44 9.33
C ARG A 27 -7.93 -2.63 8.08
N PRO A 28 -7.36 -1.43 8.23
CA PRO A 28 -7.00 -0.60 7.09
C PRO A 28 -6.08 -1.32 6.10
N VAL A 29 -6.12 -0.88 4.86
CA VAL A 29 -5.40 -1.51 3.76
C VAL A 29 -4.43 -0.50 3.15
N LEU A 30 -3.18 -0.91 3.00
CA LEU A 30 -2.18 -0.14 2.25
C LEU A 30 -2.36 -0.43 0.76
N VAL A 31 -2.51 0.60 -0.05
CA VAL A 31 -2.73 0.45 -1.49
C VAL A 31 -1.61 1.15 -2.26
N LEU A 32 -0.99 0.42 -3.16
CA LEU A 32 -0.03 0.96 -4.13
C LEU A 32 -0.61 0.81 -5.54
N VAL A 33 -0.83 1.93 -6.21
CA VAL A 33 -1.31 1.96 -7.59
C VAL A 33 -0.13 2.18 -8.51
N VAL A 34 0.13 1.23 -9.39
CA VAL A 34 1.28 1.27 -10.31
C VAL A 34 0.89 2.01 -11.57
N ASP A 35 1.61 3.07 -11.87
CA ASP A 35 1.41 3.86 -13.07
C ASP A 35 2.64 3.70 -13.96
N PRO A 36 2.49 3.25 -15.23
CA PRO A 36 3.63 3.07 -16.13
C PRO A 36 4.18 4.37 -16.69
N HIS A 37 3.56 5.50 -16.38
CA HIS A 37 4.02 6.79 -16.90
C HIS A 37 5.48 7.06 -16.51
N PRO A 38 6.34 7.49 -17.46
CA PRO A 38 7.78 7.64 -17.19
C PRO A 38 8.14 8.59 -16.06
N THR A 39 7.29 9.56 -15.72
CA THR A 39 7.54 10.50 -14.65
C THR A 39 7.20 9.93 -13.27
N VAL A 40 6.46 8.84 -13.22
CA VAL A 40 5.94 8.24 -11.98
C VAL A 40 6.56 6.88 -11.70
N ALA A 41 6.67 6.04 -12.71
CA ALA A 41 7.09 4.65 -12.55
C ALA A 41 8.41 4.48 -11.79
N PRO A 42 9.48 5.26 -12.04
CA PRO A 42 10.73 5.09 -11.30
C PRO A 42 10.57 5.34 -9.80
N PHE A 43 9.74 6.31 -9.41
CA PHE A 43 9.49 6.59 -8.01
C PHE A 43 8.73 5.46 -7.33
N LEU A 44 7.71 4.95 -7.98
CA LEU A 44 6.90 3.84 -7.44
C LEU A 44 7.75 2.59 -7.28
N LYS A 45 8.61 2.29 -8.27
CA LYS A 45 9.51 1.15 -8.20
C LYS A 45 10.48 1.28 -7.03
N ALA A 46 11.05 2.46 -6.84
CA ALA A 46 11.99 2.72 -5.75
C ALA A 46 11.31 2.58 -4.39
N ILE A 47 10.08 3.07 -4.26
CA ILE A 47 9.30 2.94 -3.02
C ILE A 47 8.98 1.48 -2.76
N MET A 48 8.59 0.71 -3.76
CA MET A 48 8.31 -0.71 -3.61
C MET A 48 9.55 -1.47 -3.14
N GLU A 49 10.70 -1.18 -3.71
CA GLU A 49 11.95 -1.81 -3.30
C GLU A 49 12.31 -1.45 -1.85
N ALA A 50 12.17 -0.18 -1.48
CA ALA A 50 12.42 0.27 -0.11
C ALA A 50 11.45 -0.38 0.88
N ALA A 51 10.18 -0.49 0.50
CA ALA A 51 9.15 -1.13 1.32
C ALA A 51 9.48 -2.60 1.58
N ASN A 52 9.90 -3.31 0.53
CA ASN A 52 10.23 -4.73 0.65
C ASN A 52 11.46 -4.99 1.53
N ARG A 53 12.30 -3.97 1.72
CA ARG A 53 13.47 -4.06 2.59
C ARG A 53 13.19 -3.65 4.02
N ASN A 54 12.05 -3.06 4.29
CA ASN A 54 11.70 -2.58 5.62
C ASN A 54 11.03 -3.70 6.41
N VAL A 55 11.75 -4.27 7.37
CA VAL A 55 11.29 -5.43 8.15
C VAL A 55 9.99 -5.09 8.90
N ARG A 56 9.92 -3.91 9.52
CA ARG A 56 8.73 -3.52 10.28
C ARG A 56 7.50 -3.41 9.39
N LEU A 57 7.63 -2.82 8.21
CA LEU A 57 6.53 -2.70 7.27
C LEU A 57 6.07 -4.08 6.78
N CYS A 58 7.02 -4.99 6.52
CA CYS A 58 6.69 -6.35 6.14
C CYS A 58 5.88 -7.06 7.22
N GLN A 59 6.26 -6.90 8.48
CA GLN A 59 5.53 -7.47 9.61
C GLN A 59 4.12 -6.90 9.72
N LEU A 60 3.98 -5.57 9.65
CA LEU A 60 2.69 -4.90 9.76
C LEU A 60 1.73 -5.36 8.66
N THR A 61 2.19 -5.43 7.43
CA THR A 61 1.33 -5.78 6.30
C THR A 61 1.02 -7.27 6.22
N ARG A 62 1.80 -8.12 6.86
CA ARG A 62 1.51 -9.55 6.92
C ARG A 62 0.58 -9.92 8.05
N HIS A 63 0.77 -9.32 9.22
CA HIS A 63 0.10 -9.78 10.43
C HIS A 63 -1.09 -8.92 10.82
N ASP A 64 -0.97 -7.59 10.71
CA ASP A 64 -1.98 -6.68 11.22
C ASP A 64 -2.81 -6.00 10.13
N PHE A 65 -2.22 -5.76 8.97
CA PHE A 65 -2.86 -5.07 7.87
C PHE A 65 -2.74 -5.87 6.58
N MET A 66 -3.27 -5.34 5.50
CA MET A 66 -3.07 -5.93 4.18
C MET A 66 -2.49 -4.89 3.23
N ALA A 67 -1.79 -5.36 2.21
CA ALA A 67 -1.21 -4.51 1.18
C ALA A 67 -1.75 -4.92 -0.18
N LEU A 68 -2.31 -3.96 -0.91
CA LEU A 68 -2.81 -4.16 -2.27
C LEU A 68 -1.88 -3.49 -3.27
N TYR A 69 -1.74 -4.14 -4.41
CA TYR A 69 -0.96 -3.66 -5.53
C TYR A 69 -1.77 -3.87 -6.79
N MET A 70 -1.90 -2.83 -7.61
CA MET A 70 -2.64 -2.95 -8.86
C MET A 70 -2.18 -1.90 -9.87
N PRO A 71 -2.29 -2.20 -11.18
CA PRO A 71 -2.06 -1.20 -12.21
C PRO A 71 -3.15 -0.12 -12.17
N VAL A 72 -2.79 1.09 -12.55
CA VAL A 72 -3.74 2.21 -12.59
C VAL A 72 -4.93 1.91 -13.51
N GLU A 73 -4.71 1.17 -14.58
CA GLU A 73 -5.76 0.79 -15.53
C GLU A 73 -6.80 -0.16 -14.94
N ASP A 74 -6.41 -0.90 -13.90
CA ASP A 74 -7.31 -1.84 -13.21
C ASP A 74 -7.91 -1.25 -11.94
N LEU A 75 -7.73 0.05 -11.71
CA LEU A 75 -8.19 0.71 -10.51
C LEU A 75 -9.73 0.68 -10.43
N PRO A 76 -10.30 0.06 -9.38
CA PRO A 76 -11.75 0.02 -9.25
C PRO A 76 -12.32 1.37 -8.82
N ASN A 77 -13.62 1.56 -9.02
CA ASN A 77 -14.30 2.79 -8.64
C ASN A 77 -14.19 3.07 -7.14
N GLU A 78 -14.15 2.04 -6.31
CA GLU A 78 -14.01 2.15 -4.87
C GLU A 78 -12.71 2.84 -4.46
N LEU A 79 -11.68 2.74 -5.32
CA LEU A 79 -10.37 3.35 -5.09
C LEU A 79 -10.09 4.53 -6.01
N SER A 80 -11.13 5.11 -6.63
CA SER A 80 -10.98 6.18 -7.63
C SER A 80 -10.34 7.46 -7.07
N SER A 81 -10.28 7.61 -5.76
CA SER A 81 -9.59 8.74 -5.13
C SER A 81 -8.07 8.62 -5.21
N LEU A 82 -7.56 7.45 -5.56
CA LEU A 82 -6.14 7.20 -5.76
C LEU A 82 -5.84 7.08 -7.26
N GLY A 83 -4.58 7.21 -7.63
CA GLY A 83 -4.13 6.94 -8.98
C GLY A 83 -4.26 8.09 -9.94
N ALA A 84 -4.57 7.77 -11.19
CA ALA A 84 -4.49 8.70 -12.32
C ALA A 84 -5.27 10.00 -12.09
N GLY A 85 -4.63 11.12 -12.34
CA GLY A 85 -5.25 12.45 -12.22
C GLY A 85 -5.33 12.97 -10.79
N LYS A 86 -4.93 12.18 -9.79
CA LYS A 86 -5.05 12.56 -8.39
C LYS A 86 -3.71 12.80 -7.70
N HIS A 87 -2.61 12.51 -8.30
CA HIS A 87 -1.26 12.61 -7.70
C HIS A 87 -1.02 11.71 -6.48
N TYR A 88 -1.97 10.84 -6.17
CA TYR A 88 -1.88 9.93 -5.02
C TYR A 88 -1.92 8.50 -5.51
N HIS A 89 -0.73 7.89 -5.60
CA HIS A 89 -0.60 6.51 -6.03
C HIS A 89 -0.36 5.56 -4.86
N LEU A 90 -0.29 6.11 -3.65
CA LEU A 90 0.01 5.35 -2.44
C LEU A 90 -0.80 5.92 -1.29
N GLY A 91 -1.55 5.06 -0.63
CA GLY A 91 -2.38 5.50 0.48
C GLY A 91 -2.86 4.36 1.33
N ILE A 92 -3.52 4.71 2.44
CA ILE A 92 -4.18 3.76 3.33
C ILE A 92 -5.67 4.04 3.28
N VAL A 93 -6.46 3.00 3.07
CA VAL A 93 -7.92 3.11 2.97
C VAL A 93 -8.58 2.25 4.04
N SER A 94 -9.84 2.61 4.39
CA SER A 94 -10.61 1.83 5.36
C SER A 94 -11.01 0.46 4.78
N PRO A 95 -11.22 -0.56 5.63
CA PRO A 95 -11.62 -1.88 5.14
C PRO A 95 -13.07 -1.93 4.67
N ASP A 96 -13.90 -0.99 5.10
CA ASP A 96 -15.29 -0.88 4.69
C ASP A 96 -15.47 0.38 3.82
N GLY A 97 -15.86 0.19 2.58
CA GLY A 97 -16.07 1.30 1.65
C GLY A 97 -14.79 1.92 1.08
N PHE A 98 -13.61 1.50 1.51
CA PHE A 98 -12.32 1.92 0.96
C PHE A 98 -12.14 3.44 0.93
N THR A 99 -12.57 4.09 1.99
CA THR A 99 -12.42 5.54 2.14
C THR A 99 -10.96 5.86 2.43
N PRO A 100 -10.34 6.81 1.70
CA PRO A 100 -8.95 7.19 1.97
C PRO A 100 -8.80 7.74 3.39
N MET A 101 -7.87 7.17 4.15
CA MET A 101 -7.55 7.62 5.49
C MET A 101 -6.33 8.51 5.49
N THR A 102 -5.33 8.17 4.68
CA THR A 102 -4.15 8.99 4.47
C THR A 102 -3.53 8.66 3.12
N THR A 103 -2.84 9.62 2.53
CA THR A 103 -2.12 9.47 1.28
C THR A 103 -0.68 9.91 1.48
N PHE A 104 0.23 9.38 0.66
CA PHE A 104 1.65 9.64 0.80
C PHE A 104 2.20 10.28 -0.48
N PRO A 105 2.62 11.55 -0.41
CA PRO A 105 3.29 12.16 -1.56
C PRO A 105 4.66 11.51 -1.75
N PHE A 106 4.98 11.12 -2.97
CA PHE A 106 6.21 10.42 -3.25
C PHE A 106 7.19 11.20 -4.12
N HIS A 107 6.76 12.36 -4.65
CA HIS A 107 7.61 13.21 -5.48
C HIS A 107 8.56 14.08 -4.68
N THR A 108 8.23 14.36 -3.43
CA THR A 108 8.96 15.32 -2.60
C THR A 108 9.81 14.67 -1.53
N CYS A 109 9.75 13.36 -1.39
CA CYS A 109 10.45 12.63 -0.35
C CYS A 109 11.28 11.50 -0.96
N ALA A 110 12.38 11.14 -0.29
CA ALA A 110 13.13 9.95 -0.65
C ALA A 110 12.28 8.70 -0.42
N PRO A 111 12.49 7.62 -1.19
CA PRO A 111 11.69 6.40 -1.01
C PRO A 111 11.72 5.85 0.41
N SER A 112 12.86 5.88 1.08
CA SER A 112 12.96 5.43 2.47
C SER A 112 12.14 6.28 3.43
N GLU A 113 12.05 7.59 3.19
CA GLU A 113 11.23 8.49 3.99
C GLU A 113 9.74 8.20 3.81
N VAL A 114 9.31 7.93 2.58
CA VAL A 114 7.93 7.56 2.31
C VAL A 114 7.58 6.27 3.06
N VAL A 115 8.46 5.28 3.02
CA VAL A 115 8.25 4.02 3.73
C VAL A 115 8.17 4.23 5.24
N GLU A 116 9.02 5.07 5.80
CA GLU A 116 8.95 5.41 7.22
C GLU A 116 7.63 6.08 7.60
N GLN A 117 7.12 6.97 6.76
CA GLN A 117 5.82 7.61 6.96
C GLN A 117 4.70 6.57 6.97
N ILE A 118 4.77 5.59 6.08
CA ILE A 118 3.79 4.50 6.03
C ILE A 118 3.83 3.69 7.33
N VAL A 119 5.03 3.33 7.80
CA VAL A 119 5.20 2.56 9.04
C VAL A 119 4.59 3.32 10.22
N VAL A 120 4.92 4.61 10.36
CA VAL A 120 4.38 5.43 11.45
C VAL A 120 2.86 5.48 11.40
N ALA A 121 2.29 5.67 10.21
CA ALA A 121 0.84 5.72 10.04
C ALA A 121 0.17 4.40 10.43
N LEU A 122 0.73 3.28 9.99
CA LEU A 122 0.19 1.96 10.32
C LEU A 122 0.33 1.65 11.81
N GLU A 123 1.42 2.02 12.44
CA GLU A 123 1.60 1.81 13.88
C GLU A 123 0.58 2.61 14.70
N ARG A 124 0.30 3.84 14.29
CA ARG A 124 -0.74 4.65 14.93
C ARG A 124 -2.11 4.01 14.78
N LEU A 125 -2.42 3.51 13.59
CA LEU A 125 -3.69 2.84 13.35
C LEU A 125 -3.80 1.55 14.13
N LEU A 126 -2.71 0.83 14.30
CA LEU A 126 -2.69 -0.39 15.11
C LEU A 126 -3.08 -0.11 16.57
N GLU A 127 -2.69 1.03 17.10
CA GLU A 127 -3.04 1.43 18.46
C GLU A 127 -4.48 1.90 18.61
N THR A 128 -5.03 2.53 17.58
CA THR A 128 -6.31 3.24 17.66
C THR A 128 -7.48 2.54 16.95
N TRP A 129 -7.19 1.60 16.12
CA TRP A 129 -8.22 0.92 15.30
C TRP A 129 -8.99 -0.17 16.07
#